data_93801de00024dbf78a3a0da3302adf67
#
_entry.id   93801de00024dbf78a3a0da3302adf67
#
_cell.length_a   1.000
_cell.length_b   1.000
_cell.length_c   1.000
_cell.angle_alpha   90.00
_cell.angle_beta   90.00
_cell.angle_gamma   90.00
#
_symmetry.space_group_name_H-M   'P 1'
#
loop_
_entity.id
_entity.type
_entity.pdbx_description
1 polymer ?
#
loop_
_entity_poly.entity_id
_entity_poly.type
_entity_poly.pdbx_seq_one_letter_code
_entity_poly.pdbx_strand_id
1 'polypeptide(L)'
;MCALILAAFFAGAAADATELMINQAVAIATSLAHDKLDDVATNAAAIDLEATSLGKPAAKISSAAKEMQKSAKIADVRNAFGKLSEALVGYLDAQKRKPGAGLKVAVCPMVDKPWIQKDGPIQNPYYGSEMLGCGSFKK
;
A
#
# COMPACT_ATOMS: atom_id res chain seq x y z
N MET A 1 -27.93 41.26 25.52
CA MET A 1 -27.09 41.10 24.33
C MET A 1 -26.25 39.84 24.50
N CYS A 2 -26.70 38.72 23.95
CA CYS A 2 -25.96 37.45 23.96
C CYS A 2 -25.17 37.34 22.66
N ALA A 3 -23.87 37.42 22.75
CA ALA A 3 -22.98 37.17 21.60
C ALA A 3 -22.81 35.67 21.41
N LEU A 4 -23.43 35.11 20.37
CA LEU A 4 -23.16 33.77 19.92
C LEU A 4 -21.76 33.74 19.23
N ILE A 5 -20.78 33.11 19.90
CA ILE A 5 -19.49 32.81 19.29
C ILE A 5 -19.70 31.56 18.43
N LEU A 6 -19.75 31.75 17.12
CA LEU A 6 -19.76 30.66 16.15
C LEU A 6 -18.33 30.11 16.07
N ALA A 7 -18.07 29.01 16.77
CA ALA A 7 -16.82 28.26 16.60
C ALA A 7 -16.87 27.55 15.26
N ALA A 8 -16.15 28.08 14.27
CA ALA A 8 -15.91 27.40 13.01
C ALA A 8 -14.98 26.22 13.26
N PHE A 9 -15.51 25.00 13.33
CA PHE A 9 -14.72 23.78 13.28
C PHE A 9 -14.15 23.66 11.87
N PHE A 10 -12.89 24.00 11.71
CA PHE A 10 -12.09 23.53 10.57
C PHE A 10 -11.85 22.04 10.77
N ALA A 11 -12.75 21.21 10.26
CA ALA A 11 -12.48 19.80 10.07
C ALA A 11 -11.49 19.69 8.88
N GLY A 12 -10.20 19.79 9.15
CA GLY A 12 -9.18 19.31 8.25
C GLY A 12 -9.46 17.82 8.07
N ALA A 13 -9.77 17.39 6.82
CA ALA A 13 -9.99 15.97 6.52
C ALA A 13 -8.69 15.21 6.83
N ALA A 14 -8.66 14.49 7.97
CA ALA A 14 -7.60 13.52 8.24
C ALA A 14 -7.66 12.45 7.14
N ALA A 15 -6.47 12.04 6.62
CA ALA A 15 -6.37 10.92 5.70
C ALA A 15 -7.06 9.69 6.34
N ASP A 16 -7.94 9.02 5.61
CA ASP A 16 -8.59 7.83 6.12
C ASP A 16 -7.60 6.63 6.17
N ALA A 17 -7.94 5.61 6.96
CA ALA A 17 -7.09 4.43 7.16
C ALA A 17 -6.71 3.76 5.83
N THR A 18 -7.60 3.76 4.85
CA THR A 18 -7.34 3.19 3.51
C THR A 18 -6.30 4.00 2.76
N GLU A 19 -6.39 5.31 2.78
CA GLU A 19 -5.40 6.19 2.15
C GLU A 19 -4.02 6.04 2.80
N LEU A 20 -3.97 5.93 4.13
CA LEU A 20 -2.73 5.67 4.85
C LEU A 20 -2.11 4.34 4.44
N MET A 21 -2.89 3.25 4.35
CA MET A 21 -2.39 1.96 3.88
C MET A 21 -1.85 2.02 2.45
N ILE A 22 -2.53 2.73 1.54
CA ILE A 22 -2.08 2.92 0.16
C ILE A 22 -0.74 3.63 0.12
N ASN A 23 -0.59 4.73 0.85
CA ASN A 23 0.64 5.52 0.89
C ASN A 23 1.83 4.70 1.42
N GLN A 24 1.61 3.89 2.46
CA GLN A 24 2.64 2.99 2.99
C GLN A 24 2.99 1.87 2.01
N ALA A 25 2.00 1.29 1.32
CA ALA A 25 2.24 0.27 0.31
C ALA A 25 3.04 0.81 -0.89
N VAL A 26 2.79 2.04 -1.32
CA VAL A 26 3.57 2.73 -2.35
C VAL A 26 5.02 2.94 -1.90
N ALA A 27 5.24 3.34 -0.65
CA ALA A 27 6.58 3.50 -0.08
C ALA A 27 7.34 2.17 -0.04
N ILE A 28 6.69 1.08 0.38
CA ILE A 28 7.28 -0.27 0.36
C ILE A 28 7.63 -0.69 -1.07
N ALA A 29 6.70 -0.53 -2.02
CA ALA A 29 6.94 -0.87 -3.43
C ALA A 29 8.15 -0.11 -3.97
N THR A 30 8.28 1.17 -3.66
CA THR A 30 9.42 1.99 -4.08
C THR A 30 10.75 1.47 -3.52
N SER A 31 10.81 1.13 -2.23
CA SER A 31 12.00 0.55 -1.61
C SER A 31 12.39 -0.77 -2.26
N LEU A 32 11.43 -1.68 -2.42
CA LEU A 32 11.66 -3.00 -3.03
C LEU A 32 12.08 -2.91 -4.51
N ALA A 33 11.55 -1.95 -5.26
CA ALA A 33 11.95 -1.70 -6.64
C ALA A 33 13.42 -1.27 -6.75
N HIS A 34 13.98 -0.69 -5.70
CA HIS A 34 15.39 -0.29 -5.59
C HIS A 34 16.25 -1.27 -4.79
N ASP A 35 15.77 -2.50 -4.59
CA ASP A 35 16.45 -3.56 -3.83
C ASP A 35 16.78 -3.17 -2.37
N LYS A 36 15.95 -2.32 -1.77
CA LYS A 36 16.13 -1.80 -0.40
C LYS A 36 15.07 -2.37 0.54
N LEU A 37 15.47 -2.53 1.80
CA LEU A 37 14.58 -2.91 2.90
C LEU A 37 14.40 -1.77 3.92
N ASP A 38 15.01 -0.61 3.65
CA ASP A 38 14.85 0.57 4.50
C ASP A 38 13.37 0.91 4.65
N ASP A 39 12.95 1.16 5.87
CA ASP A 39 11.59 1.55 6.23
C ASP A 39 10.47 0.53 5.89
N VAL A 40 10.79 -0.62 5.28
CA VAL A 40 9.78 -1.62 4.91
C VAL A 40 9.05 -2.16 6.14
N ALA A 41 9.77 -2.56 7.19
CA ALA A 41 9.16 -3.07 8.42
C ALA A 41 8.32 -2.00 9.12
N THR A 42 8.79 -0.75 9.15
CA THR A 42 8.05 0.38 9.75
C THR A 42 6.76 0.67 8.98
N ASN A 43 6.83 0.72 7.65
CA ASN A 43 5.64 0.92 6.81
C ASN A 43 4.67 -0.26 6.91
N ALA A 44 5.17 -1.50 6.99
CA ALA A 44 4.33 -2.68 7.19
C ALA A 44 3.61 -2.65 8.55
N ALA A 45 4.28 -2.20 9.61
CA ALA A 45 3.68 -2.03 10.93
C ALA A 45 2.56 -0.97 10.91
N ALA A 46 2.76 0.12 10.18
CA ALA A 46 1.74 1.14 10.00
C ALA A 46 0.51 0.60 9.24
N ILE A 47 0.73 -0.19 8.18
CA ILE A 47 -0.36 -0.85 7.45
C ILE A 47 -1.14 -1.81 8.36
N ASP A 48 -0.45 -2.61 9.18
CA ASP A 48 -1.09 -3.53 10.11
C ASP A 48 -1.99 -2.80 11.11
N LEU A 49 -1.53 -1.68 11.64
CA LEU A 49 -2.30 -0.85 12.55
C LEU A 49 -3.61 -0.34 11.90
N GLU A 50 -3.51 0.21 10.69
CA GLU A 50 -4.68 0.72 9.96
C GLU A 50 -5.63 -0.42 9.54
N ALA A 51 -5.09 -1.52 9.03
CA ALA A 51 -5.88 -2.69 8.65
C ALA A 51 -6.62 -3.29 9.86
N THR A 52 -5.98 -3.34 11.01
CA THR A 52 -6.60 -3.81 12.26
C THR A 52 -7.76 -2.91 12.66
N SER A 53 -7.64 -1.60 12.52
CA SER A 53 -8.71 -0.65 12.82
C SER A 53 -9.94 -0.83 11.94
N LEU A 54 -9.75 -1.31 10.70
CA LEU A 54 -10.82 -1.58 9.74
C LEU A 54 -11.51 -2.94 9.94
N GLY A 55 -10.92 -3.83 10.74
CA GLY A 55 -11.51 -5.12 11.11
C GLY A 55 -11.50 -6.16 10.00
N LYS A 56 -12.53 -7.00 9.97
CA LYS A 56 -12.63 -8.18 9.07
C LYS A 56 -12.36 -7.89 7.58
N PRO A 57 -12.88 -6.82 6.97
CA PRO A 57 -12.63 -6.57 5.56
C PRO A 57 -11.16 -6.42 5.19
N ALA A 58 -10.32 -5.97 6.13
CA ALA A 58 -8.89 -5.76 5.94
C ALA A 58 -8.01 -6.82 6.63
N ALA A 59 -8.58 -7.91 7.13
CA ALA A 59 -7.85 -8.92 7.90
C ALA A 59 -6.70 -9.58 7.10
N LYS A 60 -6.87 -9.81 5.81
CA LYS A 60 -5.81 -10.36 4.94
C LYS A 60 -4.65 -9.38 4.77
N ILE A 61 -4.93 -8.08 4.74
CA ILE A 61 -3.92 -7.03 4.68
C ILE A 61 -3.09 -7.05 5.97
N SER A 62 -3.74 -7.07 7.12
CA SER A 62 -3.08 -7.17 8.43
C SER A 62 -2.19 -8.41 8.54
N SER A 63 -2.69 -9.58 8.14
CA SER A 63 -1.91 -10.82 8.17
C SER A 63 -0.64 -10.74 7.30
N ALA A 64 -0.75 -10.23 6.09
CA ALA A 64 0.39 -10.08 5.18
C ALA A 64 1.40 -9.04 5.70
N ALA A 65 0.93 -7.95 6.28
CA ALA A 65 1.78 -6.94 6.89
C ALA A 65 2.58 -7.50 8.08
N LYS A 66 1.97 -8.34 8.91
CA LYS A 66 2.65 -9.03 10.01
C LYS A 66 3.71 -10.02 9.50
N GLU A 67 3.41 -10.76 8.44
CA GLU A 67 4.38 -11.65 7.80
C GLU A 67 5.59 -10.87 7.29
N MET A 68 5.36 -9.73 6.65
CA MET A 68 6.42 -8.86 6.15
C MET A 68 7.34 -8.34 7.26
N GLN A 69 6.77 -7.93 8.41
CA GLN A 69 7.54 -7.45 9.55
C GLN A 69 8.51 -8.49 10.12
N LYS A 70 8.19 -9.77 9.98
CA LYS A 70 9.01 -10.89 10.48
C LYS A 70 10.09 -11.34 9.51
N SER A 71 10.01 -10.89 8.26
CA SER A 71 10.91 -11.31 7.19
C SER A 71 12.17 -10.46 7.18
N ALA A 72 13.35 -11.10 7.11
CA ALA A 72 14.64 -10.44 7.07
C ALA A 72 15.29 -10.46 5.67
N LYS A 73 14.92 -11.42 4.83
CA LYS A 73 15.45 -11.58 3.48
C LYS A 73 14.53 -10.89 2.46
N ILE A 74 15.12 -10.19 1.51
CA ILE A 74 14.35 -9.45 0.50
C ILE A 74 13.41 -10.36 -0.31
N ALA A 75 13.82 -11.60 -0.58
CA ALA A 75 12.95 -12.57 -1.28
C ALA A 75 11.69 -12.89 -0.48
N ASP A 76 11.81 -13.09 0.83
CA ASP A 76 10.68 -13.37 1.71
C ASP A 76 9.80 -12.13 1.88
N VAL A 77 10.41 -10.95 1.99
CA VAL A 77 9.70 -9.65 2.04
C VAL A 77 8.90 -9.44 0.76
N ARG A 78 9.47 -9.69 -0.42
CA ARG A 78 8.77 -9.58 -1.70
C ARG A 78 7.60 -10.55 -1.81
N ASN A 79 7.75 -11.76 -1.29
CA ASN A 79 6.66 -12.74 -1.25
C ASN A 79 5.50 -12.26 -0.35
N ALA A 80 5.82 -11.78 0.85
CA ALA A 80 4.82 -11.20 1.75
C ALA A 80 4.18 -9.92 1.17
N PHE A 81 4.97 -9.09 0.48
CA PHE A 81 4.46 -7.91 -0.23
C PHE A 81 3.46 -8.28 -1.33
N GLY A 82 3.69 -9.36 -2.07
CA GLY A 82 2.74 -9.86 -3.07
C GLY A 82 1.38 -10.19 -2.46
N LYS A 83 1.36 -10.85 -1.31
CA LYS A 83 0.14 -11.16 -0.55
C LYS A 83 -0.55 -9.87 -0.06
N LEU A 84 0.22 -8.93 0.47
CA LEU A 84 -0.28 -7.64 0.94
C LEU A 84 -0.90 -6.83 -0.19
N SER A 85 -0.18 -6.69 -1.29
CA SER A 85 -0.63 -5.92 -2.46
C SER A 85 -1.90 -6.51 -3.08
N GLU A 86 -1.95 -7.84 -3.23
CA GLU A 86 -3.14 -8.52 -3.72
C GLU A 86 -4.34 -8.31 -2.80
N ALA A 87 -4.14 -8.41 -1.48
CA ALA A 87 -5.19 -8.17 -0.51
C ALA A 87 -5.66 -6.71 -0.51
N LEU A 88 -4.74 -5.74 -0.61
CA LEU A 88 -5.07 -4.32 -0.65
C LEU A 88 -5.83 -3.94 -1.93
N VAL A 89 -5.37 -4.40 -3.09
CA VAL A 89 -6.07 -4.14 -4.36
C VAL A 89 -7.46 -4.80 -4.34
N GLY A 90 -7.58 -6.03 -3.86
CA GLY A 90 -8.86 -6.70 -3.70
C GLY A 90 -9.81 -5.97 -2.73
N TYR A 91 -9.26 -5.40 -1.66
CA TYR A 91 -10.03 -4.57 -0.72
C TYR A 91 -10.56 -3.30 -1.39
N LEU A 92 -9.73 -2.62 -2.20
CA LEU A 92 -10.16 -1.44 -2.96
C LEU A 92 -11.22 -1.79 -4.00
N ASP A 93 -11.05 -2.88 -4.74
CA ASP A 93 -12.00 -3.35 -5.75
C ASP A 93 -13.37 -3.68 -5.11
N ALA A 94 -13.38 -4.33 -3.95
CA ALA A 94 -14.60 -4.65 -3.22
C ALA A 94 -15.38 -3.40 -2.78
N GLN A 95 -14.66 -2.30 -2.51
CA GLN A 95 -15.24 -1.02 -2.15
C GLN A 95 -15.49 -0.10 -3.35
N LYS A 96 -15.20 -0.54 -4.57
CA LYS A 96 -15.27 0.27 -5.79
C LYS A 96 -14.45 1.56 -5.67
N ARG A 97 -13.31 1.46 -4.99
CA ARG A 97 -12.41 2.58 -4.70
C ARG A 97 -11.15 2.49 -5.56
N LYS A 98 -10.76 3.60 -6.13
CA LYS A 98 -9.46 3.76 -6.82
C LYS A 98 -8.35 4.08 -5.83
N PRO A 99 -7.07 3.80 -6.18
CA PRO A 99 -5.95 4.03 -5.25
C PRO A 99 -5.71 5.50 -4.90
N GLY A 100 -6.18 6.43 -5.71
CA GLY A 100 -6.04 7.87 -5.47
C GLY A 100 -5.44 8.62 -6.65
N ALA A 101 -5.42 9.95 -6.55
CA ALA A 101 -4.89 10.81 -7.60
C ALA A 101 -3.39 10.56 -7.83
N GLY A 102 -2.99 10.42 -9.09
CA GLY A 102 -1.60 10.19 -9.47
C GLY A 102 -1.06 8.79 -9.13
N LEU A 103 -1.91 7.86 -8.69
CA LEU A 103 -1.57 6.47 -8.39
C LEU A 103 -2.22 5.54 -9.39
N LYS A 104 -1.53 4.46 -9.71
CA LYS A 104 -2.01 3.41 -10.61
C LYS A 104 -1.70 2.02 -10.06
N VAL A 105 -2.56 1.07 -10.41
CA VAL A 105 -2.30 -0.35 -10.16
C VAL A 105 -1.55 -0.93 -11.34
N ALA A 106 -0.41 -1.56 -11.07
CA ALA A 106 0.38 -2.31 -12.04
C ALA A 106 0.35 -3.79 -11.70
N VAL A 107 0.70 -4.63 -12.67
CA VAL A 107 0.77 -6.10 -12.52
C VAL A 107 2.10 -6.61 -13.05
N CYS A 108 2.76 -7.48 -12.28
CA CYS A 108 3.92 -8.22 -12.71
C CYS A 108 3.46 -9.54 -13.37
N PRO A 109 3.74 -9.78 -14.67
CA PRO A 109 3.28 -11.00 -15.33
C PRO A 109 4.04 -12.25 -14.87
N MET A 110 5.24 -12.09 -14.30
CA MET A 110 6.09 -13.20 -13.86
C MET A 110 5.59 -13.84 -12.56
N VAL A 111 5.18 -13.02 -11.60
CA VAL A 111 4.64 -13.50 -10.31
C VAL A 111 3.12 -13.42 -10.24
N ASP A 112 2.47 -12.83 -11.23
CA ASP A 112 1.02 -12.62 -11.30
C ASP A 112 0.48 -11.91 -10.06
N LYS A 113 1.14 -10.84 -9.67
CA LYS A 113 0.78 -10.02 -8.51
C LYS A 113 0.72 -8.53 -8.87
N PRO A 114 -0.28 -7.81 -8.32
CA PRO A 114 -0.39 -6.37 -8.50
C PRO A 114 0.50 -5.61 -7.52
N TRP A 115 0.68 -4.31 -7.79
CA TRP A 115 1.15 -3.33 -6.83
C TRP A 115 0.60 -1.95 -7.19
N ILE A 116 0.66 -1.01 -6.26
CA ILE A 116 0.30 0.38 -6.48
C ILE A 116 1.58 1.20 -6.55
N GLN A 117 1.69 2.04 -7.57
CA GLN A 117 2.79 2.98 -7.73
C GLN A 117 2.30 4.34 -8.24
N LYS A 118 3.17 5.33 -8.17
CA LYS A 118 2.93 6.61 -8.85
C LYS A 118 2.87 6.43 -10.36
N ASP A 119 2.05 7.22 -11.02
CA ASP A 119 2.01 7.28 -12.48
C ASP A 119 3.40 7.66 -13.01
N GLY A 120 3.83 6.97 -14.06
CA GLY A 120 5.17 7.12 -14.63
C GLY A 120 5.73 5.77 -15.09
N PRO A 121 7.06 5.64 -15.24
CA PRO A 121 7.69 4.38 -15.61
C PRO A 121 7.36 3.27 -14.63
N ILE A 122 7.18 2.05 -15.13
CA ILE A 122 7.01 0.85 -14.30
C ILE A 122 8.28 0.66 -13.44
N GLN A 123 8.04 0.45 -12.14
CA GLN A 123 9.08 0.13 -11.15
C GLN A 123 8.67 -1.12 -10.39
N ASN A 124 9.07 -2.28 -10.91
CA ASN A 124 8.66 -3.58 -10.40
C ASN A 124 9.29 -3.89 -9.02
N PRO A 125 8.49 -3.98 -7.95
CA PRO A 125 9.00 -4.26 -6.60
C PRO A 125 9.39 -5.73 -6.38
N TYR A 126 8.90 -6.63 -7.23
CA TYR A 126 9.12 -8.08 -7.10
C TYR A 126 10.49 -8.52 -7.64
N TYR A 127 11.02 -7.79 -8.61
CA TYR A 127 12.31 -8.08 -9.25
C TYR A 127 13.37 -7.00 -9.02
N GLY A 128 12.95 -5.78 -8.66
CA GLY A 128 13.90 -4.69 -8.43
C GLY A 128 14.73 -4.38 -9.65
N SER A 129 16.01 -4.08 -9.46
CA SER A 129 16.94 -3.72 -10.53
C SER A 129 17.11 -4.80 -11.61
N GLU A 130 16.85 -6.06 -11.28
CA GLU A 130 16.98 -7.18 -12.20
C GLU A 130 15.96 -7.08 -13.36
N MET A 131 14.72 -6.67 -13.08
CA MET A 131 13.65 -6.50 -14.07
C MET A 131 12.75 -5.30 -13.73
N LEU A 132 13.35 -4.14 -13.51
CA LEU A 132 12.66 -2.96 -12.98
C LEU A 132 11.46 -2.52 -13.82
N GLY A 133 11.58 -2.54 -15.13
CA GLY A 133 10.54 -2.12 -16.08
C GLY A 133 9.53 -3.22 -16.43
N CYS A 134 9.62 -4.41 -15.83
CA CYS A 134 8.72 -5.52 -16.15
C CYS A 134 7.36 -5.32 -15.49
N GLY A 135 6.32 -5.19 -16.29
CA GLY A 135 4.95 -5.02 -15.82
C GLY A 135 4.12 -4.12 -16.72
N SER A 136 2.86 -4.00 -16.40
CA SER A 136 1.92 -3.13 -17.10
C SER A 136 0.87 -2.58 -16.14
N PHE A 137 0.33 -1.41 -16.45
CA PHE A 137 -0.79 -0.85 -15.69
C PHE A 137 -2.08 -1.60 -15.99
N LYS A 138 -2.88 -1.82 -14.95
CA LYS A 138 -4.27 -2.28 -15.07
C LYS A 138 -5.10 -1.19 -15.78
N LYS A 139 -5.94 -1.62 -16.72
CA LYS A 139 -6.91 -0.75 -17.39
C LYS A 139 -8.12 -0.45 -16.52
#